data_27b7388531890baaf0fb98d50c18873c
#
_entry.id   27b7388531890baaf0fb98d50c18873c
#
_cell.length_a   1.000
_cell.length_b   1.000
_cell.length_c   1.000
_cell.angle_alpha   90.00
_cell.angle_beta   90.00
_cell.angle_gamma   90.00
#
_symmetry.space_group_name_H-M   'P 1'
#
loop_
_entity.id
_entity.type
_entity.pdbx_description
1 polymer ?
#
loop_
_entity_poly.entity_id
_entity_poly.type
_entity_poly.pdbx_seq_one_letter_code
_entity_poly.pdbx_strand_id
1 'polypeptide(L)'
;MATRRNAAKKEKNAEIVDWDAVGRLDEDCKELRDFKIKDKLKDHDLEEAKEGMVVNMTGKELTVEALQANGFAKPIVVSKRDDLGLKLPHREFTIDGIRSAVGSRRQVEVLDTLTQKTKTMCMREWCRYWEQEPREEILNGISLEFSKTRLDLQVTAPRIVRQIDWIDKAWPRHLKELQEESSHNLKDMMYPKVQKFVIMSTANSFIDFHVDFGGTSVWYHVLRGHKTFFLIPPTDSNLLAYEAWAKDPRQKTDWLGGRVEGCCRLDLPPGTTIFMPAGWIHAVFTPKDTVAFSGSFLHSFSMAKMLKVNYIEDSLAVAAKHRFPFFNEMLWYVLERYVTCLTGKSHMDLPEEEKRRMKLEKGENIDPNKEFVNPGLSEEIPTLPKEHVHLTRDELCGIRCIVTYIKHLPLEEAEVPVLIPDPAALIHSLREMMREHKEDCPKKAVTGKYILR
;
A
#
# COMPACT_ATOMS: atom_id res chain seq x y z
N MET A 1 -19.88 -15.09 31.19
CA MET A 1 -20.37 -14.88 29.82
C MET A 1 -19.24 -14.61 28.81
N ALA A 2 -18.14 -13.96 29.16
CA ALA A 2 -16.98 -13.73 28.29
C ALA A 2 -16.25 -15.02 27.85
N THR A 3 -16.08 -15.97 28.76
CA THR A 3 -15.42 -17.26 28.51
C THR A 3 -16.15 -18.13 27.46
N ARG A 4 -17.50 -18.15 27.49
CA ARG A 4 -18.29 -18.89 26.48
C ARG A 4 -18.28 -18.23 25.09
N ARG A 5 -18.19 -16.89 25.01
CA ARG A 5 -18.05 -16.19 23.72
C ARG A 5 -16.67 -16.40 23.08
N ASN A 6 -15.61 -16.48 23.89
CA ASN A 6 -14.26 -16.76 23.40
C ASN A 6 -14.11 -18.22 22.95
N ALA A 7 -14.74 -19.19 23.65
CA ALA A 7 -14.75 -20.59 23.22
C ALA A 7 -15.50 -20.77 21.88
N ALA A 8 -16.69 -20.15 21.74
CA ALA A 8 -17.44 -20.20 20.47
C ALA A 8 -16.71 -19.51 19.30
N LYS A 9 -15.88 -18.48 19.57
CA LYS A 9 -15.04 -17.83 18.57
C LYS A 9 -13.81 -18.68 18.21
N LYS A 10 -13.26 -19.42 19.19
CA LYS A 10 -12.18 -20.41 18.97
C LYS A 10 -12.66 -21.60 18.13
N GLU A 11 -13.85 -22.13 18.39
CA GLU A 11 -14.44 -23.21 17.59
C GLU A 11 -14.70 -22.76 16.12
N LYS A 12 -15.20 -21.53 15.89
CA LYS A 12 -15.40 -21.00 14.54
C LYS A 12 -14.10 -20.84 13.74
N ASN A 13 -12.99 -20.43 14.39
CA ASN A 13 -11.69 -20.35 13.71
C ASN A 13 -11.10 -21.74 13.45
N ALA A 14 -11.33 -22.73 14.33
CA ALA A 14 -10.93 -24.10 14.12
C ALA A 14 -11.66 -24.79 12.94
N GLU A 15 -12.94 -24.41 12.69
CA GLU A 15 -13.72 -24.88 11.53
C GLU A 15 -13.28 -24.28 10.19
N ILE A 16 -12.56 -23.15 10.19
CA ILE A 16 -12.11 -22.47 8.97
C ILE A 16 -10.81 -23.07 8.43
N VAL A 17 -9.98 -23.60 9.31
CA VAL A 17 -8.66 -24.14 8.95
C VAL A 17 -8.77 -25.67 8.78
N ASP A 18 -8.41 -26.14 7.59
CA ASP A 18 -8.22 -27.56 7.34
C ASP A 18 -6.89 -28.02 7.95
N TRP A 19 -6.97 -28.52 9.19
CA TRP A 19 -5.78 -28.94 9.96
C TRP A 19 -5.03 -30.12 9.38
N ASP A 20 -5.68 -30.98 8.57
CA ASP A 20 -5.05 -32.11 7.92
C ASP A 20 -4.25 -31.63 6.70
N ALA A 21 -4.80 -30.69 5.93
CA ALA A 21 -4.09 -30.07 4.82
C ALA A 21 -2.89 -29.22 5.28
N VAL A 22 -3.02 -28.47 6.40
CA VAL A 22 -1.88 -27.76 7.00
C VAL A 22 -0.83 -28.74 7.52
N GLY A 23 -1.25 -29.86 8.11
CA GLY A 23 -0.33 -30.91 8.56
C GLY A 23 0.47 -31.53 7.40
N ARG A 24 -0.17 -31.77 6.24
CA ARG A 24 0.53 -32.21 5.02
C ARG A 24 1.51 -31.17 4.51
N LEU A 25 1.11 -29.89 4.46
CA LEU A 25 2.00 -28.81 4.07
C LEU A 25 3.25 -28.74 4.98
N ASP A 26 3.08 -28.87 6.28
CA ASP A 26 4.20 -28.87 7.23
C ASP A 26 5.12 -30.09 7.02
N GLU A 27 4.57 -31.26 6.69
CA GLU A 27 5.38 -32.44 6.33
C GLU A 27 6.13 -32.25 5.01
N ASP A 28 5.50 -31.70 3.99
CA ASP A 28 6.13 -31.39 2.70
C ASP A 28 7.25 -30.34 2.85
N CYS A 29 7.14 -29.47 3.83
CA CYS A 29 8.12 -28.42 4.14
C CYS A 29 9.15 -28.82 5.20
N LYS A 30 9.07 -29.98 5.83
CA LYS A 30 9.91 -30.35 7.00
C LYS A 30 11.42 -30.30 6.77
N GLU A 31 11.86 -30.53 5.54
CA GLU A 31 13.28 -30.42 5.17
C GLU A 31 13.67 -29.00 4.75
N LEU A 32 12.68 -28.11 4.59
CA LEU A 32 12.83 -26.74 4.13
C LEU A 32 12.62 -25.72 5.23
N ARG A 33 11.94 -26.07 6.34
CA ARG A 33 11.57 -25.18 7.42
C ARG A 33 11.81 -25.79 8.79
N ASP A 34 12.39 -25.00 9.69
CA ASP A 34 12.59 -25.38 11.10
C ASP A 34 11.36 -25.07 11.97
N PHE A 35 10.26 -24.64 11.36
CA PHE A 35 9.01 -24.33 12.03
C PHE A 35 7.81 -24.95 11.33
N LYS A 36 6.74 -25.17 12.09
CA LYS A 36 5.46 -25.66 11.58
C LYS A 36 4.44 -24.52 11.58
N ILE A 37 3.79 -24.30 10.44
CA ILE A 37 2.72 -23.31 10.31
C ILE A 37 1.56 -23.65 11.27
N LYS A 38 1.24 -24.94 11.42
CA LYS A 38 0.22 -25.45 12.33
C LYS A 38 0.42 -24.98 13.78
N ASP A 39 1.68 -25.00 14.25
CA ASP A 39 2.00 -24.56 15.61
C ASP A 39 1.81 -23.04 15.75
N LYS A 40 2.22 -22.26 14.75
CA LYS A 40 2.05 -20.80 14.72
C LYS A 40 0.58 -20.36 14.65
N LEU A 41 -0.25 -21.12 13.93
CA LEU A 41 -1.69 -20.89 13.86
C LEU A 41 -2.43 -21.23 15.17
N LYS A 42 -1.88 -22.13 16.00
CA LYS A 42 -2.43 -22.53 17.28
C LYS A 42 -1.85 -21.76 18.47
N ASP A 43 -0.82 -20.99 18.24
CA ASP A 43 -0.13 -20.21 19.26
C ASP A 43 -1.04 -19.12 19.82
N HIS A 44 -1.38 -19.24 21.09
CA HIS A 44 -2.25 -18.29 21.79
C HIS A 44 -1.53 -16.99 22.12
N ASP A 45 -0.24 -17.05 22.38
CA ASP A 45 0.54 -15.86 22.71
C ASP A 45 0.60 -14.92 21.49
N LEU A 46 0.71 -15.48 20.28
CA LEU A 46 0.62 -14.70 19.05
C LEU A 46 -0.78 -14.08 18.84
N GLU A 47 -1.86 -14.75 19.28
CA GLU A 47 -3.21 -14.18 19.20
C GLU A 47 -3.42 -13.07 20.22
N GLU A 48 -2.93 -13.24 21.44
CA GLU A 48 -3.07 -12.26 22.53
C GLU A 48 -2.19 -11.03 22.27
N ALA A 49 -1.01 -11.20 21.69
CA ALA A 49 -0.07 -10.13 21.37
C ALA A 49 -0.63 -9.04 20.43
N LYS A 50 -1.74 -9.31 19.70
CA LYS A 50 -2.42 -8.28 18.86
C LYS A 50 -3.07 -7.16 19.70
N GLU A 51 -3.34 -7.41 20.99
CA GLU A 51 -3.94 -6.42 21.86
C GLU A 51 -2.98 -5.23 22.04
N GLY A 52 -3.49 -4.04 21.74
CA GLY A 52 -2.66 -2.82 21.73
C GLY A 52 -1.76 -2.62 20.48
N MET A 53 -1.56 -3.65 19.65
CA MET A 53 -0.83 -3.54 18.38
C MET A 53 -1.73 -3.21 17.19
N VAL A 54 -2.98 -3.67 17.21
CA VAL A 54 -3.97 -3.45 16.15
C VAL A 54 -5.10 -2.59 16.68
N VAL A 55 -5.53 -1.62 15.89
CA VAL A 55 -6.64 -0.71 16.23
C VAL A 55 -7.89 -1.11 15.46
N ASN A 56 -9.03 -1.24 16.14
CA ASN A 56 -10.33 -1.42 15.49
C ASN A 56 -11.01 -0.06 15.34
N MET A 57 -11.45 0.26 14.14
CA MET A 57 -12.20 1.49 13.84
C MET A 57 -13.43 1.16 12.99
N THR A 58 -14.40 2.07 12.99
CA THR A 58 -15.48 2.12 12.01
C THR A 58 -15.05 2.98 10.81
N GLY A 59 -15.73 2.85 9.67
CA GLY A 59 -15.46 3.70 8.51
C GLY A 59 -15.69 5.20 8.78
N LYS A 60 -16.53 5.55 9.76
CA LYS A 60 -16.77 6.94 10.19
C LYS A 60 -15.61 7.51 11.01
N GLU A 61 -15.01 6.71 11.88
CA GLU A 61 -13.89 7.10 12.73
C GLU A 61 -12.59 7.24 11.94
N LEU A 62 -12.48 6.55 10.80
CA LEU A 62 -11.30 6.57 9.95
C LEU A 62 -11.26 7.84 9.10
N THR A 63 -10.73 8.90 9.69
CA THR A 63 -10.59 10.23 9.06
C THR A 63 -9.13 10.63 8.94
N VAL A 64 -8.84 11.67 8.12
CA VAL A 64 -7.48 12.21 7.99
C VAL A 64 -6.97 12.73 9.33
N GLU A 65 -7.84 13.39 10.09
CA GLU A 65 -7.54 13.94 11.41
C GLU A 65 -7.17 12.82 12.41
N ALA A 66 -7.90 11.68 12.38
CA ALA A 66 -7.59 10.53 13.21
C ALA A 66 -6.24 9.90 12.85
N LEU A 67 -5.95 9.76 11.56
CA LEU A 67 -4.65 9.27 11.10
C LEU A 67 -3.52 10.24 11.46
N GLN A 68 -3.72 11.53 11.28
CA GLN A 68 -2.75 12.56 11.65
C GLN A 68 -2.46 12.56 13.15
N ALA A 69 -3.48 12.47 13.99
CA ALA A 69 -3.33 12.46 15.45
C ALA A 69 -2.52 11.26 15.97
N ASN A 70 -2.62 10.09 15.30
CA ASN A 70 -1.98 8.85 15.68
C ASN A 70 -0.74 8.51 14.83
N GLY A 71 -0.39 9.36 13.86
CA GLY A 71 0.73 9.14 12.94
C GLY A 71 0.57 7.90 12.04
N PHE A 72 -0.64 7.32 11.97
CA PHE A 72 -0.91 6.05 11.28
C PHE A 72 0.16 4.98 11.58
N ALA A 73 0.48 4.81 12.87
CA ALA A 73 1.57 3.95 13.31
C ALA A 73 1.19 2.47 13.49
N LYS A 74 -0.10 2.16 13.62
CA LYS A 74 -0.62 0.81 13.90
C LYS A 74 -1.58 0.36 12.81
N PRO A 75 -1.63 -0.95 12.48
CA PRO A 75 -2.65 -1.52 11.60
C PRO A 75 -4.05 -1.20 12.10
N ILE A 76 -4.92 -0.77 11.19
CA ILE A 76 -6.31 -0.43 11.48
C ILE A 76 -7.20 -1.47 10.82
N VAL A 77 -8.07 -2.09 11.61
CA VAL A 77 -9.05 -3.08 11.13
C VAL A 77 -10.45 -2.46 11.15
N VAL A 78 -11.13 -2.55 10.01
CA VAL A 78 -12.52 -2.15 9.84
C VAL A 78 -13.33 -3.38 9.48
N SER A 79 -14.13 -3.88 10.42
CA SER A 79 -14.89 -5.13 10.26
C SER A 79 -16.08 -5.01 9.30
N LYS A 80 -16.58 -3.80 9.06
CA LYS A 80 -17.69 -3.52 8.14
C LYS A 80 -17.29 -2.42 7.18
N ARG A 81 -17.50 -2.61 5.88
CA ARG A 81 -17.13 -1.65 4.84
C ARG A 81 -18.00 -0.38 4.79
N ASP A 82 -19.02 -0.29 5.64
CA ASP A 82 -19.90 0.87 5.69
C ASP A 82 -19.08 2.14 6.00
N ASP A 83 -19.43 3.21 5.34
CA ASP A 83 -18.78 4.53 5.45
C ASP A 83 -17.30 4.60 5.00
N LEU A 84 -16.70 3.50 4.51
CA LEU A 84 -15.35 3.53 3.92
C LEU A 84 -15.29 4.23 2.56
N GLY A 85 -16.44 4.39 1.87
CA GLY A 85 -16.44 4.84 0.47
C GLY A 85 -15.72 3.87 -0.47
N LEU A 86 -15.60 2.61 -0.06
CA LEU A 86 -15.02 1.50 -0.81
C LEU A 86 -16.09 0.91 -1.74
N LYS A 87 -15.80 0.88 -3.06
CA LYS A 87 -16.62 0.18 -4.04
C LYS A 87 -15.91 -1.09 -4.47
N LEU A 88 -16.63 -2.20 -4.51
CA LEU A 88 -16.12 -3.52 -4.91
C LEU A 88 -17.18 -4.27 -5.72
N PRO A 89 -16.77 -5.27 -6.51
CA PRO A 89 -17.69 -6.25 -7.09
C PRO A 89 -18.53 -6.96 -6.03
N HIS A 90 -19.57 -7.65 -6.46
CA HIS A 90 -20.37 -8.46 -5.55
C HIS A 90 -19.53 -9.58 -4.92
N ARG A 91 -19.86 -9.98 -3.68
CA ARG A 91 -19.09 -11.00 -2.93
C ARG A 91 -18.94 -12.35 -3.65
N GLU A 92 -19.86 -12.68 -4.55
CA GLU A 92 -19.83 -13.88 -5.39
C GLU A 92 -19.01 -13.71 -6.68
N PHE A 93 -18.26 -12.60 -6.82
CA PHE A 93 -17.44 -12.35 -8.01
C PHE A 93 -16.36 -13.43 -8.15
N THR A 94 -16.37 -14.12 -9.31
CA THR A 94 -15.56 -15.31 -9.54
C THR A 94 -14.18 -14.99 -10.14
N ILE A 95 -13.29 -15.98 -10.12
CA ILE A 95 -11.99 -15.87 -10.84
C ILE A 95 -12.22 -15.73 -12.34
N ASP A 96 -13.24 -16.39 -12.89
CA ASP A 96 -13.63 -16.24 -14.31
C ASP A 96 -14.14 -14.82 -14.60
N GLY A 97 -14.84 -14.20 -13.65
CA GLY A 97 -15.24 -12.80 -13.72
C GLY A 97 -14.02 -11.86 -13.77
N ILE A 98 -13.00 -12.14 -12.96
CA ILE A 98 -11.71 -11.40 -13.01
C ILE A 98 -11.07 -11.59 -14.39
N ARG A 99 -10.93 -12.84 -14.87
CA ARG A 99 -10.39 -13.15 -16.19
C ARG A 99 -11.11 -12.41 -17.31
N SER A 100 -12.43 -12.38 -17.27
CA SER A 100 -13.26 -11.68 -18.26
C SER A 100 -13.05 -10.17 -18.25
N ALA A 101 -12.76 -9.58 -17.09
CA ALA A 101 -12.55 -8.15 -16.92
C ALA A 101 -11.11 -7.70 -17.25
N VAL A 102 -10.09 -8.52 -16.96
CA VAL A 102 -8.67 -8.18 -17.19
C VAL A 102 -8.08 -8.81 -18.46
N GLY A 103 -8.76 -9.81 -19.03
CA GLY A 103 -8.34 -10.52 -20.24
C GLY A 103 -7.64 -11.86 -19.99
N SER A 104 -7.95 -12.87 -20.81
CA SER A 104 -7.46 -14.25 -20.66
C SER A 104 -5.95 -14.40 -20.81
N ARG A 105 -5.28 -13.50 -21.54
CA ARG A 105 -3.83 -13.50 -21.77
C ARG A 105 -3.04 -12.67 -20.74
N ARG A 106 -3.75 -11.98 -19.84
CA ARG A 106 -3.12 -11.20 -18.77
C ARG A 106 -2.19 -12.10 -17.96
N GLN A 107 -0.94 -11.66 -17.78
CA GLN A 107 0.03 -12.37 -16.97
C GLN A 107 -0.28 -12.18 -15.48
N VAL A 108 -0.19 -13.27 -14.74
CA VAL A 108 -0.32 -13.32 -13.28
C VAL A 108 0.98 -13.88 -12.72
N GLU A 109 1.57 -13.17 -11.78
CA GLU A 109 2.68 -13.68 -11.00
C GLU A 109 2.13 -14.55 -9.87
N VAL A 110 2.61 -15.77 -9.76
CA VAL A 110 2.17 -16.73 -8.75
C VAL A 110 3.36 -17.22 -7.93
N LEU A 111 3.16 -17.31 -6.62
CA LEU A 111 4.14 -17.82 -5.67
C LEU A 111 3.84 -19.29 -5.39
N ASP A 112 4.84 -20.14 -5.53
CA ASP A 112 4.81 -21.49 -5.01
C ASP A 112 5.04 -21.47 -3.50
N THR A 113 4.06 -21.97 -2.75
CA THR A 113 4.09 -21.94 -1.27
C THR A 113 5.25 -22.76 -0.68
N LEU A 114 5.61 -23.87 -1.31
CA LEU A 114 6.68 -24.77 -0.83
C LEU A 114 8.06 -24.13 -1.00
N THR A 115 8.33 -23.64 -2.21
CA THR A 115 9.66 -23.13 -2.57
C THR A 115 9.85 -21.64 -2.34
N GLN A 116 8.78 -20.89 -2.09
CA GLN A 116 8.75 -19.42 -2.02
C GLN A 116 9.36 -18.77 -3.27
N LYS A 117 9.22 -19.43 -4.43
CA LYS A 117 9.64 -18.88 -5.73
C LYS A 117 8.45 -18.45 -6.55
N THR A 118 8.62 -17.38 -7.30
CA THR A 118 7.60 -16.88 -8.21
C THR A 118 7.74 -17.49 -9.60
N LYS A 119 6.61 -17.77 -10.24
CA LYS A 119 6.49 -18.10 -11.66
C LYS A 119 5.37 -17.26 -12.29
N THR A 120 5.35 -17.17 -13.60
CA THR A 120 4.34 -16.41 -14.33
C THR A 120 3.46 -17.36 -15.12
N MET A 121 2.15 -17.14 -15.10
CA MET A 121 1.17 -17.83 -15.93
C MET A 121 0.10 -16.85 -16.44
N CYS A 122 -0.60 -17.21 -17.52
CA CYS A 122 -1.70 -16.34 -17.97
C CYS A 122 -2.99 -16.60 -17.17
N MET A 123 -3.91 -15.60 -17.14
CA MET A 123 -5.18 -15.72 -16.43
C MET A 123 -6.00 -16.95 -16.80
N ARG A 124 -5.93 -17.41 -18.07
CA ARG A 124 -6.60 -18.65 -18.49
C ARG A 124 -6.02 -19.89 -17.80
N GLU A 125 -4.71 -19.96 -17.66
CA GLU A 125 -4.00 -21.07 -16.97
C GLU A 125 -4.30 -21.01 -15.47
N TRP A 126 -4.30 -19.80 -14.90
CA TRP A 126 -4.68 -19.57 -13.50
C TRP A 126 -6.10 -20.03 -13.20
N CYS A 127 -7.10 -19.72 -14.08
CA CYS A 127 -8.47 -20.21 -13.91
C CYS A 127 -8.55 -21.75 -13.91
N ARG A 128 -7.84 -22.42 -14.83
CA ARG A 128 -7.80 -23.88 -14.86
C ARG A 128 -7.20 -24.47 -13.59
N TYR A 129 -6.07 -23.90 -13.13
CA TYR A 129 -5.45 -24.31 -11.88
C TYR A 129 -6.39 -24.08 -10.69
N TRP A 130 -7.09 -22.95 -10.64
CA TRP A 130 -8.01 -22.63 -9.55
C TRP A 130 -9.15 -23.66 -9.40
N GLU A 131 -9.62 -24.21 -10.50
CA GLU A 131 -10.71 -25.19 -10.57
C GLU A 131 -10.24 -26.64 -10.34
N GLN A 132 -8.92 -26.89 -10.29
CA GLN A 132 -8.40 -28.23 -10.04
C GLN A 132 -8.66 -28.67 -8.60
N GLU A 133 -9.12 -29.93 -8.44
CA GLU A 133 -9.24 -30.64 -7.17
C GLU A 133 -8.88 -32.12 -7.37
N PRO A 134 -7.90 -32.69 -6.66
CA PRO A 134 -6.97 -32.01 -5.75
C PRO A 134 -5.91 -31.17 -6.52
N ARG A 135 -5.35 -30.16 -5.86
CA ARG A 135 -4.22 -29.37 -6.38
C ARG A 135 -2.91 -30.08 -6.02
N GLU A 136 -2.08 -30.34 -7.02
CA GLU A 136 -0.76 -30.95 -6.82
C GLU A 136 0.26 -29.98 -6.20
N GLU A 137 0.21 -28.72 -6.63
CA GLU A 137 1.02 -27.61 -6.08
C GLU A 137 0.12 -26.59 -5.39
N ILE A 138 0.58 -25.99 -4.31
CA ILE A 138 -0.14 -24.90 -3.65
C ILE A 138 0.42 -23.56 -4.15
N LEU A 139 -0.28 -22.95 -5.09
CA LEU A 139 0.11 -21.68 -5.70
C LEU A 139 -0.72 -20.52 -5.17
N ASN A 140 -0.08 -19.39 -5.00
CA ASN A 140 -0.71 -18.14 -4.57
C ASN A 140 -0.57 -17.08 -5.67
N GLY A 141 -1.66 -16.59 -6.21
CA GLY A 141 -1.69 -15.42 -7.10
C GLY A 141 -1.47 -14.17 -6.24
N ILE A 142 -0.25 -13.64 -6.27
CA ILE A 142 0.22 -12.68 -5.28
C ILE A 142 -0.48 -11.35 -5.44
N SER A 143 -0.35 -10.73 -6.62
CA SER A 143 -0.93 -9.42 -6.89
C SER A 143 -1.05 -9.20 -8.39
N LEU A 144 -2.28 -9.10 -8.86
CA LEU A 144 -2.56 -8.71 -10.24
C LEU A 144 -3.00 -7.25 -10.26
N GLU A 145 -2.15 -6.39 -10.78
CA GLU A 145 -2.48 -4.98 -11.01
C GLU A 145 -3.52 -4.87 -12.13
N PHE A 146 -4.61 -4.11 -11.92
CA PHE A 146 -5.72 -4.07 -12.87
C PHE A 146 -6.20 -2.66 -13.24
N SER A 147 -5.43 -1.61 -12.95
CA SER A 147 -5.76 -0.24 -13.37
C SER A 147 -5.96 -0.14 -14.87
N LYS A 148 -6.89 0.72 -15.28
CA LYS A 148 -7.28 0.93 -16.69
C LYS A 148 -7.93 -0.29 -17.38
N THR A 149 -8.24 -1.37 -16.66
CA THR A 149 -9.03 -2.51 -17.17
C THR A 149 -10.52 -2.33 -16.88
N ARG A 150 -11.39 -3.24 -17.40
CA ARG A 150 -12.82 -3.23 -17.04
C ARG A 150 -13.05 -3.48 -15.54
N LEU A 151 -12.14 -4.16 -14.85
CA LEU A 151 -12.21 -4.38 -13.41
C LEU A 151 -12.00 -3.08 -12.63
N ASP A 152 -11.18 -2.16 -13.16
CA ASP A 152 -10.92 -0.85 -12.56
C ASP A 152 -12.21 -0.05 -12.32
N LEU A 153 -13.17 -0.11 -13.24
CA LEU A 153 -14.47 0.57 -13.15
C LEU A 153 -15.36 0.03 -12.01
N GLN A 154 -15.08 -1.17 -11.54
CA GLN A 154 -15.85 -1.84 -10.48
C GLN A 154 -15.26 -1.62 -9.10
N VAL A 155 -14.02 -1.10 -9.00
CA VAL A 155 -13.30 -0.97 -7.74
C VAL A 155 -12.91 0.49 -7.51
N THR A 156 -13.33 1.03 -6.37
CA THR A 156 -12.87 2.34 -5.87
C THR A 156 -12.22 2.12 -4.50
N ALA A 157 -10.99 2.56 -4.35
CA ALA A 157 -10.25 2.48 -3.08
C ALA A 157 -11.00 3.21 -1.94
N PRO A 158 -10.74 2.88 -0.67
CA PRO A 158 -11.34 3.58 0.46
C PRO A 158 -11.15 5.10 0.37
N ARG A 159 -12.16 5.86 0.82
CA ARG A 159 -12.14 7.33 0.77
C ARG A 159 -10.88 7.90 1.41
N ILE A 160 -10.48 7.37 2.58
CA ILE A 160 -9.29 7.84 3.29
C ILE A 160 -8.02 7.68 2.46
N VAL A 161 -7.86 6.57 1.73
CA VAL A 161 -6.71 6.35 0.83
C VAL A 161 -6.68 7.40 -0.26
N ARG A 162 -7.80 7.62 -0.97
CA ARG A 162 -7.92 8.63 -2.03
C ARG A 162 -7.66 10.06 -1.54
N GLN A 163 -7.82 10.31 -0.24
CA GLN A 163 -7.56 11.61 0.39
C GLN A 163 -6.08 11.85 0.69
N ILE A 164 -5.28 10.79 0.90
CA ILE A 164 -3.89 10.93 1.37
C ILE A 164 -2.83 10.37 0.42
N ASP A 165 -3.24 9.57 -0.59
CA ASP A 165 -2.30 8.94 -1.52
C ASP A 165 -1.58 9.99 -2.38
N TRP A 166 -0.27 9.97 -2.35
CA TRP A 166 0.59 10.87 -3.13
C TRP A 166 0.40 10.76 -4.65
N ILE A 167 0.03 9.56 -5.14
CA ILE A 167 -0.26 9.39 -6.57
C ILE A 167 -1.47 10.23 -6.99
N ASP A 168 -2.46 10.36 -6.12
CA ASP A 168 -3.65 11.17 -6.39
C ASP A 168 -3.43 12.66 -6.08
N LYS A 169 -2.47 12.99 -5.20
CA LYS A 169 -2.30 14.35 -4.67
C LYS A 169 -1.09 15.10 -5.21
N ALA A 170 -0.03 14.41 -5.57
CA ALA A 170 1.22 15.03 -6.00
C ALA A 170 1.65 14.66 -7.42
N TRP A 171 1.32 13.45 -7.90
CA TRP A 171 1.67 13.06 -9.26
C TRP A 171 0.91 13.89 -10.29
N PRO A 172 1.56 14.41 -11.36
CA PRO A 172 0.90 15.21 -12.38
C PRO A 172 -0.25 14.45 -13.04
N ARG A 173 -1.45 15.03 -12.97
CA ARG A 173 -2.70 14.37 -13.38
C ARG A 173 -2.70 14.00 -14.87
N HIS A 174 -2.18 14.87 -15.73
CA HIS A 174 -2.11 14.61 -17.16
C HIS A 174 -1.28 13.37 -17.50
N LEU A 175 -0.20 13.07 -16.75
CA LEU A 175 0.60 11.86 -16.94
C LEU A 175 -0.21 10.61 -16.60
N LYS A 176 -1.02 10.67 -15.51
CA LYS A 176 -1.92 9.57 -15.14
C LYS A 176 -3.03 9.35 -16.18
N GLU A 177 -3.52 10.41 -16.80
CA GLU A 177 -4.54 10.34 -17.85
C GLU A 177 -3.98 9.79 -19.17
N LEU A 178 -2.72 10.10 -19.51
CA LEU A 178 -2.05 9.58 -20.72
C LEU A 178 -1.72 8.08 -20.64
N GLN A 179 -1.79 7.46 -19.46
CA GLN A 179 -1.48 6.05 -19.30
C GLN A 179 -2.44 5.14 -20.08
N GLU A 180 -1.89 4.27 -20.92
CA GLU A 180 -2.62 3.24 -21.63
C GLU A 180 -2.90 2.00 -20.75
N GLU A 181 -3.98 1.27 -21.07
CA GLU A 181 -4.39 0.06 -20.32
C GLU A 181 -3.31 -1.02 -20.31
N SER A 182 -2.73 -1.30 -21.46
CA SER A 182 -1.87 -2.48 -21.68
C SER A 182 -0.44 -2.31 -21.23
N SER A 183 0.00 -1.09 -20.90
CA SER A 183 1.39 -0.83 -20.55
C SER A 183 1.67 -1.24 -19.10
N HIS A 184 2.50 -2.27 -18.95
CA HIS A 184 3.05 -2.76 -17.66
C HIS A 184 4.57 -2.75 -17.66
N ASN A 185 5.18 -2.32 -18.78
CA ASN A 185 6.60 -2.09 -18.85
C ASN A 185 6.92 -0.76 -18.16
N LEU A 186 7.91 -0.74 -17.27
CA LEU A 186 8.34 0.48 -16.58
C LEU A 186 8.68 1.63 -17.56
N LYS A 187 9.20 1.29 -18.76
CA LYS A 187 9.53 2.31 -19.78
C LYS A 187 8.31 3.01 -20.38
N ASP A 188 7.16 2.36 -20.38
CA ASP A 188 5.92 2.86 -20.97
C ASP A 188 4.91 3.29 -19.89
N MET A 189 5.26 3.15 -18.62
CA MET A 189 4.45 3.67 -17.52
C MET A 189 4.56 5.19 -17.46
N MET A 190 3.42 5.85 -17.26
CA MET A 190 3.30 7.30 -17.10
C MET A 190 3.05 7.71 -15.66
N TYR A 191 2.79 6.75 -14.76
CA TYR A 191 2.62 6.95 -13.32
C TYR A 191 2.80 5.61 -12.57
N PRO A 192 3.04 5.62 -11.24
CA PRO A 192 3.13 4.39 -10.45
C PRO A 192 1.81 3.59 -10.43
N LYS A 193 1.74 2.47 -11.15
CA LYS A 193 0.55 1.60 -11.20
C LYS A 193 0.54 0.62 -10.02
N VAL A 194 0.23 1.12 -8.83
CA VAL A 194 0.28 0.36 -7.58
C VAL A 194 -0.98 0.52 -6.71
N GLN A 195 -1.97 1.27 -7.21
CA GLN A 195 -3.15 1.63 -6.42
C GLN A 195 -4.23 0.56 -6.36
N LYS A 196 -4.24 -0.42 -7.29
CA LYS A 196 -5.31 -1.40 -7.44
C LYS A 196 -4.79 -2.78 -7.80
N PHE A 197 -4.85 -3.68 -6.84
CA PHE A 197 -4.50 -5.10 -7.00
C PHE A 197 -5.67 -6.00 -6.66
N VAL A 198 -5.79 -7.12 -7.37
CA VAL A 198 -6.58 -8.26 -6.95
C VAL A 198 -5.66 -9.42 -6.59
N ILE A 199 -5.90 -9.99 -5.41
CA ILE A 199 -5.16 -11.11 -4.85
C ILE A 199 -6.05 -12.34 -4.91
N MET A 200 -5.52 -13.42 -5.46
CA MET A 200 -6.23 -14.69 -5.68
C MET A 200 -5.41 -15.79 -5.04
N SER A 201 -5.69 -16.11 -3.78
CA SER A 201 -4.90 -17.06 -3.00
C SER A 201 -5.67 -18.36 -2.81
N THR A 202 -5.02 -19.48 -3.10
CA THR A 202 -5.61 -20.79 -2.82
C THR A 202 -5.44 -21.20 -1.36
N ALA A 203 -6.30 -22.10 -0.91
CA ALA A 203 -6.27 -22.64 0.44
C ALA A 203 -4.88 -23.24 0.75
N ASN A 204 -4.44 -23.08 2.00
CA ASN A 204 -3.15 -23.50 2.52
C ASN A 204 -1.92 -22.81 1.91
N SER A 205 -2.11 -21.75 1.11
CA SER A 205 -0.97 -20.96 0.64
C SER A 205 -0.39 -20.11 1.77
N PHE A 206 0.93 -19.94 1.73
CA PHE A 206 1.68 -19.15 2.69
C PHE A 206 2.69 -18.25 1.97
N ILE A 207 2.70 -16.98 2.35
CA ILE A 207 3.73 -16.01 1.95
C ILE A 207 4.54 -15.70 3.21
N ASP A 208 5.85 -15.87 3.11
CA ASP A 208 6.77 -15.63 4.21
C ASP A 208 6.93 -14.14 4.52
N PHE A 209 7.62 -13.81 5.61
CA PHE A 209 7.77 -12.44 6.08
C PHE A 209 8.38 -11.52 5.02
N HIS A 210 7.73 -10.41 4.80
CA HIS A 210 8.13 -9.36 3.87
C HIS A 210 7.66 -8.00 4.35
N VAL A 211 8.19 -6.96 3.75
CA VAL A 211 7.72 -5.57 3.87
C VAL A 211 7.23 -5.14 2.50
N ASP A 212 6.12 -4.40 2.44
CA ASP A 212 5.61 -3.88 1.19
C ASP A 212 6.61 -2.91 0.54
N PHE A 213 6.74 -3.00 -0.78
CA PHE A 213 7.74 -2.26 -1.56
C PHE A 213 7.69 -0.74 -1.30
N GLY A 214 8.85 -0.09 -1.30
CA GLY A 214 9.00 1.34 -1.07
C GLY A 214 8.48 1.80 0.28
N GLY A 215 8.22 0.89 1.23
CA GLY A 215 7.59 1.19 2.50
C GLY A 215 6.20 1.79 2.36
N THR A 216 5.45 1.38 1.33
CA THR A 216 4.06 1.78 1.15
C THR A 216 3.19 1.34 2.31
N SER A 217 2.14 2.11 2.58
CA SER A 217 0.98 1.62 3.31
C SER A 217 0.05 0.90 2.34
N VAL A 218 -0.75 -0.02 2.86
CA VAL A 218 -1.64 -0.86 2.05
C VAL A 218 -3.04 -0.87 2.64
N TRP A 219 -4.05 -0.70 1.80
CA TRP A 219 -5.39 -1.12 2.13
C TRP A 219 -5.63 -2.52 1.54
N TYR A 220 -6.24 -3.41 2.31
CA TYR A 220 -6.50 -4.79 1.92
C TYR A 220 -7.90 -5.21 2.39
N HIS A 221 -8.75 -5.64 1.47
CA HIS A 221 -10.12 -6.06 1.75
C HIS A 221 -10.35 -7.51 1.34
N VAL A 222 -10.74 -8.36 2.27
CA VAL A 222 -11.12 -9.75 1.99
C VAL A 222 -12.54 -9.77 1.43
N LEU A 223 -12.68 -9.96 0.12
CA LEU A 223 -14.01 -10.06 -0.52
C LEU A 223 -14.69 -11.38 -0.15
N ARG A 224 -13.95 -12.49 -0.25
CA ARG A 224 -14.38 -13.84 0.14
C ARG A 224 -13.19 -14.69 0.57
N GLY A 225 -13.44 -15.76 1.30
CA GLY A 225 -12.39 -16.60 1.86
C GLY A 225 -11.95 -16.12 3.24
N HIS A 226 -10.70 -16.29 3.58
CA HIS A 226 -10.13 -15.91 4.88
C HIS A 226 -8.62 -15.70 4.76
N LYS A 227 -8.08 -14.76 5.54
CA LYS A 227 -6.64 -14.51 5.66
C LYS A 227 -6.22 -14.47 7.11
N THR A 228 -5.06 -15.04 7.40
CA THR A 228 -4.36 -14.93 8.68
C THR A 228 -3.04 -14.22 8.46
N PHE A 229 -2.86 -13.08 9.08
CA PHE A 229 -1.64 -12.30 9.04
C PHE A 229 -0.82 -12.52 10.31
N PHE A 230 0.50 -12.65 10.16
CA PHE A 230 1.46 -12.52 11.24
C PHE A 230 2.13 -11.15 11.07
N LEU A 231 2.03 -10.30 12.08
CA LEU A 231 2.40 -8.89 12.01
C LEU A 231 3.52 -8.60 12.99
N ILE A 232 4.54 -7.86 12.53
CA ILE A 232 5.68 -7.43 13.34
C ILE A 232 5.80 -5.91 13.20
N PRO A 233 5.84 -5.15 14.32
CA PRO A 233 5.94 -3.69 14.25
C PRO A 233 7.29 -3.24 13.68
N PRO A 234 7.31 -2.18 12.85
CA PRO A 234 8.52 -1.69 12.19
C PRO A 234 9.37 -0.82 13.12
N THR A 235 9.78 -1.37 14.27
CA THR A 235 10.79 -0.75 15.12
C THR A 235 12.16 -0.82 14.44
N ASP A 236 13.09 0.03 14.86
CA ASP A 236 14.44 0.01 14.29
C ASP A 236 15.13 -1.34 14.49
N SER A 237 14.97 -1.93 15.68
CA SER A 237 15.49 -3.26 15.99
C SER A 237 14.87 -4.36 15.12
N ASN A 238 13.54 -4.33 14.92
CA ASN A 238 12.85 -5.34 14.12
C ASN A 238 13.17 -5.21 12.63
N LEU A 239 13.30 -3.99 12.10
CA LEU A 239 13.74 -3.78 10.71
C LEU A 239 15.17 -4.23 10.46
N LEU A 240 16.08 -4.02 11.42
CA LEU A 240 17.45 -4.56 11.34
C LEU A 240 17.45 -6.09 11.42
N ALA A 241 16.63 -6.68 12.29
CA ALA A 241 16.47 -8.14 12.39
C ALA A 241 15.90 -8.73 11.09
N TYR A 242 14.91 -8.06 10.49
CA TYR A 242 14.35 -8.44 9.18
C TYR A 242 15.40 -8.38 8.08
N GLU A 243 16.17 -7.30 7.99
CA GLU A 243 17.25 -7.15 6.99
C GLU A 243 18.30 -8.26 7.13
N ALA A 244 18.73 -8.54 8.37
CA ALA A 244 19.68 -9.61 8.65
C ALA A 244 19.11 -10.99 8.29
N TRP A 245 17.86 -11.26 8.64
CA TRP A 245 17.15 -12.50 8.30
C TRP A 245 16.98 -12.65 6.79
N ALA A 246 16.59 -11.59 6.07
CA ALA A 246 16.41 -11.62 4.62
C ALA A 246 17.71 -11.87 3.84
N LYS A 247 18.87 -11.51 4.42
CA LYS A 247 20.21 -11.80 3.87
C LYS A 247 20.72 -13.20 4.21
N ASP A 248 20.15 -13.88 5.21
CA ASP A 248 20.59 -15.19 5.62
C ASP A 248 20.23 -16.23 4.54
N PRO A 249 21.19 -17.04 4.05
CA PRO A 249 20.89 -18.13 3.13
C PRO A 249 19.82 -19.12 3.65
N ARG A 250 19.65 -19.19 4.97
CA ARG A 250 18.64 -20.02 5.65
C ARG A 250 17.33 -19.29 5.89
N GLN A 251 17.11 -18.10 5.33
CA GLN A 251 15.90 -17.29 5.52
C GLN A 251 14.61 -18.13 5.44
N LYS A 252 14.51 -19.03 4.46
CA LYS A 252 13.32 -19.85 4.24
C LYS A 252 13.11 -20.94 5.29
N THR A 253 14.14 -21.29 6.05
CA THR A 253 14.07 -22.33 7.08
C THR A 253 13.60 -21.80 8.41
N ASP A 254 13.77 -20.51 8.67
CA ASP A 254 13.72 -19.93 9.99
C ASP A 254 12.53 -18.97 10.19
N TRP A 255 11.88 -19.08 11.34
CA TRP A 255 10.74 -18.25 11.71
C TRP A 255 11.18 -16.89 12.27
N LEU A 256 11.08 -15.83 11.47
CA LEU A 256 11.44 -14.47 11.90
C LEU A 256 10.71 -14.02 13.17
N GLY A 257 9.44 -14.39 13.33
CA GLY A 257 8.62 -14.01 14.50
C GLY A 257 9.21 -14.42 15.85
N GLY A 258 10.15 -15.37 15.89
CA GLY A 258 10.88 -15.74 17.10
C GLY A 258 12.14 -14.92 17.37
N ARG A 259 12.55 -14.05 16.43
CA ARG A 259 13.78 -13.23 16.50
C ARG A 259 13.49 -11.76 16.72
N VAL A 260 12.23 -11.36 16.80
CA VAL A 260 11.76 -9.98 16.85
C VAL A 260 10.85 -9.75 18.05
N GLU A 261 10.64 -8.50 18.39
CA GLU A 261 9.72 -8.11 19.44
C GLU A 261 8.33 -7.82 18.87
N GLY A 262 7.30 -8.34 19.53
CA GLY A 262 5.92 -7.98 19.25
C GLY A 262 5.32 -8.64 18.00
N CYS A 263 5.71 -9.87 17.64
CA CYS A 263 5.00 -10.63 16.61
C CYS A 263 3.58 -10.99 17.09
N CYS A 264 2.55 -10.71 16.27
CA CYS A 264 1.17 -11.09 16.60
C CYS A 264 0.46 -11.72 15.41
N ARG A 265 -0.62 -12.47 15.70
CA ARG A 265 -1.51 -13.09 14.71
C ARG A 265 -2.83 -12.34 14.63
N LEU A 266 -3.26 -12.05 13.41
CA LEU A 266 -4.51 -11.37 13.10
C LEU A 266 -5.30 -12.14 12.03
N ASP A 267 -6.50 -12.58 12.38
CA ASP A 267 -7.42 -13.24 11.46
C ASP A 267 -8.38 -12.25 10.81
N LEU A 268 -8.46 -12.28 9.47
CA LEU A 268 -9.32 -11.41 8.67
C LEU A 268 -10.41 -12.23 7.96
N PRO A 269 -11.62 -12.27 8.50
CA PRO A 269 -12.78 -12.89 7.85
C PRO A 269 -13.25 -12.08 6.64
N PRO A 270 -14.09 -12.67 5.76
CA PRO A 270 -14.64 -11.97 4.61
C PRO A 270 -15.44 -10.71 5.02
N GLY A 271 -15.33 -9.66 4.23
CA GLY A 271 -15.94 -8.36 4.49
C GLY A 271 -15.08 -7.41 5.34
N THR A 272 -13.96 -7.88 5.87
CA THR A 272 -13.03 -7.08 6.69
C THR A 272 -12.02 -6.34 5.82
N THR A 273 -11.74 -5.10 6.18
CA THR A 273 -10.66 -4.28 5.59
C THR A 273 -9.58 -4.04 6.62
N ILE A 274 -8.32 -4.24 6.26
CA ILE A 274 -7.17 -3.78 7.04
C ILE A 274 -6.47 -2.65 6.30
N PHE A 275 -6.00 -1.67 7.06
CA PHE A 275 -5.06 -0.64 6.60
C PHE A 275 -3.74 -0.90 7.30
N MET A 276 -2.75 -1.37 6.53
CA MET A 276 -1.41 -1.68 7.00
C MET A 276 -0.52 -0.45 6.86
N PRO A 277 0.08 0.07 7.93
CA PRO A 277 0.96 1.21 7.82
C PRO A 277 2.31 0.85 7.19
N ALA A 278 3.03 1.88 6.77
CA ALA A 278 4.38 1.78 6.20
C ALA A 278 5.34 0.94 7.04
N GLY A 279 6.03 0.03 6.38
CA GLY A 279 7.13 -0.72 6.95
C GLY A 279 6.76 -1.88 7.87
N TRP A 280 5.47 -2.17 8.11
CA TRP A 280 5.06 -3.33 8.89
C TRP A 280 5.49 -4.64 8.20
N ILE A 281 6.30 -5.42 8.91
CA ILE A 281 6.75 -6.73 8.44
C ILE A 281 5.61 -7.71 8.64
N HIS A 282 5.30 -8.52 7.62
CA HIS A 282 4.19 -9.45 7.76
C HIS A 282 4.37 -10.72 6.91
N ALA A 283 3.81 -11.83 7.43
CA ALA A 283 3.62 -13.08 6.71
C ALA A 283 2.12 -13.38 6.62
N VAL A 284 1.70 -14.12 5.59
CA VAL A 284 0.26 -14.33 5.32
C VAL A 284 -0.03 -15.79 5.04
N PHE A 285 -0.91 -16.39 5.84
CA PHE A 285 -1.49 -17.70 5.60
C PHE A 285 -2.92 -17.58 5.07
N THR A 286 -3.30 -18.47 4.17
CA THR A 286 -4.63 -18.50 3.54
C THR A 286 -5.35 -19.78 3.90
N PRO A 287 -6.27 -19.81 4.90
CA PRO A 287 -6.97 -21.03 5.31
C PRO A 287 -8.01 -21.53 4.29
N LYS A 288 -8.54 -20.66 3.45
CA LYS A 288 -9.53 -20.98 2.40
C LYS A 288 -9.21 -20.22 1.13
N ASP A 289 -9.63 -20.74 -0.02
CA ASP A 289 -9.57 -20.02 -1.29
C ASP A 289 -10.11 -18.60 -1.12
N THR A 290 -9.27 -17.62 -1.38
CA THR A 290 -9.53 -16.22 -1.06
C THR A 290 -9.40 -15.33 -2.28
N VAL A 291 -10.35 -14.43 -2.44
CA VAL A 291 -10.25 -13.27 -3.33
C VAL A 291 -10.26 -12.02 -2.47
N ALA A 292 -9.24 -11.21 -2.62
CA ALA A 292 -9.12 -9.93 -1.94
C ALA A 292 -8.77 -8.81 -2.94
N PHE A 293 -9.14 -7.59 -2.59
CA PHE A 293 -8.74 -6.38 -3.29
C PHE A 293 -7.81 -5.56 -2.39
N SER A 294 -6.83 -4.93 -3.00
CA SER A 294 -5.80 -4.20 -2.28
C SER A 294 -5.30 -3.02 -3.11
N GLY A 295 -4.54 -2.15 -2.49
CA GLY A 295 -3.77 -1.11 -3.17
C GLY A 295 -2.73 -0.52 -2.24
N SER A 296 -1.56 -0.24 -2.81
CA SER A 296 -0.45 0.39 -2.12
C SER A 296 -0.52 1.90 -2.30
N PHE A 297 -0.15 2.65 -1.27
CA PHE A 297 -0.14 4.11 -1.31
C PHE A 297 0.97 4.68 -0.43
N LEU A 298 1.53 5.80 -0.89
CA LEU A 298 2.47 6.62 -0.13
C LEU A 298 1.74 7.81 0.45
N HIS A 299 2.15 8.28 1.63
CA HIS A 299 1.52 9.39 2.31
C HIS A 299 2.47 10.13 3.26
N SER A 300 2.08 11.32 3.69
CA SER A 300 2.94 12.24 4.44
C SER A 300 3.18 11.88 5.92
N PHE A 301 2.48 10.88 6.47
CA PHE A 301 2.62 10.53 7.89
C PHE A 301 3.80 9.58 8.18
N SER A 302 4.47 9.03 7.16
CA SER A 302 5.53 8.01 7.34
C SER A 302 6.74 8.17 6.43
N MET A 303 7.04 9.38 5.97
CA MET A 303 8.14 9.67 5.02
C MET A 303 9.49 9.08 5.42
N ALA A 304 9.90 9.27 6.68
CA ALA A 304 11.18 8.74 7.17
C ALA A 304 11.21 7.20 7.14
N LYS A 305 10.08 6.55 7.42
CA LYS A 305 9.97 5.09 7.41
C LYS A 305 10.00 4.53 5.99
N MET A 306 9.34 5.21 5.04
CA MET A 306 9.39 4.84 3.62
C MET A 306 10.84 4.87 3.09
N LEU A 307 11.59 5.92 3.39
CA LEU A 307 13.02 6.01 3.04
C LEU A 307 13.85 4.90 3.68
N LYS A 308 13.55 4.54 4.94
CA LYS A 308 14.25 3.44 5.62
C LYS A 308 14.00 2.09 4.92
N VAL A 309 12.76 1.82 4.52
CA VAL A 309 12.43 0.61 3.76
C VAL A 309 13.11 0.61 2.40
N ASN A 310 13.09 1.74 1.68
CA ASN A 310 13.79 1.88 0.40
C ASN A 310 15.29 1.60 0.56
N TYR A 311 15.92 2.05 1.64
CA TYR A 311 17.30 1.73 1.96
C TYR A 311 17.54 0.24 2.23
N ILE A 312 16.59 -0.44 2.91
CA ILE A 312 16.64 -1.89 3.11
C ILE A 312 16.53 -2.62 1.77
N GLU A 313 15.66 -2.18 0.87
CA GLU A 313 15.53 -2.73 -0.48
C GLU A 313 16.84 -2.61 -1.28
N ASP A 314 17.55 -1.47 -1.16
CA ASP A 314 18.89 -1.28 -1.76
C ASP A 314 19.89 -2.28 -1.17
N SER A 315 19.91 -2.41 0.14
CA SER A 315 20.78 -3.30 0.88
C SER A 315 20.54 -4.79 0.57
N LEU A 316 19.30 -5.16 0.23
CA LEU A 316 18.89 -6.50 -0.19
C LEU A 316 19.02 -6.71 -1.70
N ALA A 317 19.44 -5.70 -2.46
CA ALA A 317 19.50 -5.71 -3.93
C ALA A 317 18.17 -6.15 -4.58
N VAL A 318 17.04 -5.65 -4.05
CA VAL A 318 15.70 -5.96 -4.57
C VAL A 318 15.60 -5.49 -6.02
N ALA A 319 15.19 -6.39 -6.91
CA ALA A 319 15.07 -6.09 -8.35
C ALA A 319 14.03 -4.97 -8.60
N ALA A 320 14.30 -4.07 -9.56
CA ALA A 320 13.47 -2.91 -9.88
C ALA A 320 11.98 -3.24 -10.10
N LYS A 321 11.68 -4.40 -10.71
CA LYS A 321 10.29 -4.86 -10.93
C LYS A 321 9.49 -5.15 -9.63
N HIS A 322 10.17 -5.29 -8.50
CA HIS A 322 9.59 -5.54 -7.18
C HIS A 322 9.72 -4.32 -6.24
N ARG A 323 10.11 -3.17 -6.78
CA ARG A 323 10.20 -1.91 -6.04
C ARG A 323 9.08 -0.95 -6.45
N PHE A 324 8.85 0.09 -5.65
CA PHE A 324 7.90 1.13 -6.01
C PHE A 324 8.40 1.86 -7.27
N PRO A 325 7.61 1.84 -8.37
CA PRO A 325 8.03 2.48 -9.62
C PRO A 325 8.06 4.00 -9.45
N PHE A 326 9.08 4.65 -10.04
CA PHE A 326 9.28 6.12 -9.98
C PHE A 326 9.37 6.67 -8.54
N PHE A 327 9.99 5.91 -7.62
CA PHE A 327 10.04 6.32 -6.22
C PHE A 327 10.71 7.69 -6.05
N ASN A 328 11.88 7.91 -6.66
CA ASN A 328 12.61 9.17 -6.54
C ASN A 328 11.87 10.32 -7.23
N GLU A 329 11.30 10.08 -8.43
CA GLU A 329 10.48 11.06 -9.14
C GLU A 329 9.25 11.49 -8.30
N MET A 330 8.59 10.54 -7.63
CA MET A 330 7.49 10.84 -6.70
C MET A 330 7.93 11.78 -5.58
N LEU A 331 9.11 11.56 -5.01
CA LEU A 331 9.62 12.43 -3.94
C LEU A 331 9.76 13.89 -4.39
N TRP A 332 10.21 14.13 -5.63
CA TRP A 332 10.29 15.47 -6.20
C TRP A 332 8.92 16.13 -6.33
N TYR A 333 7.92 15.42 -6.86
CA TYR A 333 6.56 15.95 -6.97
C TYR A 333 5.94 16.24 -5.60
N VAL A 334 6.21 15.42 -4.59
CA VAL A 334 5.75 15.67 -3.22
C VAL A 334 6.40 16.93 -2.64
N LEU A 335 7.71 17.10 -2.79
CA LEU A 335 8.41 18.29 -2.33
C LEU A 335 7.87 19.55 -3.00
N GLU A 336 7.64 19.50 -4.31
CA GLU A 336 7.05 20.59 -5.09
C GLU A 336 5.62 20.92 -4.59
N ARG A 337 4.81 19.87 -4.33
CA ARG A 337 3.47 20.05 -3.78
C ARG A 337 3.47 20.80 -2.47
N TYR A 338 4.38 20.47 -1.56
CA TYR A 338 4.54 21.21 -0.29
C TYR A 338 4.86 22.68 -0.53
N VAL A 339 5.83 22.98 -1.39
CA VAL A 339 6.20 24.37 -1.71
C VAL A 339 5.02 25.12 -2.32
N THR A 340 4.40 24.56 -3.33
CA THR A 340 3.28 25.19 -4.02
C THR A 340 2.09 25.46 -3.08
N CYS A 341 1.73 24.50 -2.24
CA CYS A 341 0.60 24.65 -1.32
C CYS A 341 0.86 25.65 -0.19
N LEU A 342 2.11 25.77 0.28
CA LEU A 342 2.44 26.64 1.42
C LEU A 342 2.91 28.04 1.02
N THR A 343 3.50 28.20 -0.18
CA THR A 343 4.04 29.49 -0.64
C THR A 343 3.26 30.09 -1.80
N GLY A 344 2.38 29.33 -2.44
CA GLY A 344 1.69 29.74 -3.68
C GLY A 344 2.59 29.76 -4.93
N LYS A 345 3.87 29.37 -4.81
CA LYS A 345 4.84 29.42 -5.91
C LYS A 345 5.11 28.01 -6.43
N SER A 346 4.70 27.73 -7.67
CA SER A 346 5.02 26.47 -8.32
C SER A 346 6.39 26.51 -8.99
N HIS A 347 7.09 25.37 -8.91
CA HIS A 347 8.34 25.09 -9.61
C HIS A 347 8.18 24.09 -10.78
N MET A 348 6.90 23.74 -11.10
CA MET A 348 6.62 22.89 -12.27
C MET A 348 6.35 23.72 -13.51
N ASP A 349 6.91 23.28 -14.63
CA ASP A 349 6.54 23.75 -15.97
C ASP A 349 5.53 22.79 -16.59
N LEU A 350 4.25 23.01 -16.25
CA LEU A 350 3.15 22.22 -16.74
C LEU A 350 2.77 22.60 -18.17
N PRO A 351 2.22 21.66 -18.98
CA PRO A 351 1.62 21.98 -20.28
C PRO A 351 0.56 23.08 -20.17
N GLU A 352 0.44 23.93 -21.20
CA GLU A 352 -0.50 25.06 -21.18
C GLU A 352 -1.96 24.63 -21.00
N GLU A 353 -2.32 23.47 -21.50
CA GLU A 353 -3.66 22.88 -21.29
C GLU A 353 -3.92 22.57 -19.84
N GLU A 354 -2.95 22.01 -19.12
CA GLU A 354 -3.04 21.70 -17.70
C GLU A 354 -3.06 22.98 -16.86
N LYS A 355 -2.21 23.98 -17.19
CA LYS A 355 -2.26 25.31 -16.55
C LYS A 355 -3.63 25.97 -16.71
N ARG A 356 -4.24 25.82 -17.89
CA ARG A 356 -5.57 26.37 -18.18
C ARG A 356 -6.66 25.64 -17.38
N ARG A 357 -6.58 24.32 -17.28
CA ARG A 357 -7.50 23.51 -16.46
C ARG A 357 -7.43 23.90 -14.98
N MET A 358 -6.22 24.03 -14.43
CA MET A 358 -6.03 24.46 -13.05
C MET A 358 -6.59 25.86 -12.76
N LYS A 359 -6.52 26.78 -13.73
CA LYS A 359 -7.13 28.12 -13.61
C LYS A 359 -8.66 28.05 -13.59
N LEU A 360 -9.26 27.21 -14.44
CA LEU A 360 -10.71 26.98 -14.46
C LEU A 360 -11.21 26.41 -13.13
N GLU A 361 -10.50 25.44 -12.57
CA GLU A 361 -10.83 24.82 -11.29
C GLU A 361 -10.72 25.82 -10.12
N LYS A 362 -9.86 26.85 -10.25
CA LYS A 362 -9.75 27.95 -9.29
C LYS A 362 -10.82 29.06 -9.46
N GLY A 363 -11.73 28.94 -10.42
CA GLY A 363 -12.75 29.93 -10.71
C GLY A 363 -12.20 31.22 -11.33
N GLU A 364 -10.99 31.21 -11.88
CA GLU A 364 -10.42 32.34 -12.60
C GLU A 364 -11.09 32.46 -13.98
N ASN A 365 -11.60 33.68 -14.31
CA ASN A 365 -12.26 33.95 -15.59
C ASN A 365 -11.32 33.64 -16.78
N ILE A 366 -11.71 32.68 -17.61
CA ILE A 366 -11.08 32.39 -18.90
C ILE A 366 -12.04 32.81 -20.01
N ASP A 367 -11.49 33.39 -21.06
CA ASP A 367 -12.21 33.84 -22.26
C ASP A 367 -13.20 32.75 -22.76
N PRO A 368 -14.51 33.08 -22.84
CA PRO A 368 -15.56 32.11 -23.14
C PRO A 368 -15.56 31.56 -24.56
N ASN A 369 -14.66 32.03 -25.46
CA ASN A 369 -14.62 31.62 -26.87
C ASN A 369 -13.77 30.37 -27.17
N LYS A 370 -13.31 29.62 -26.15
CA LYS A 370 -12.65 28.31 -26.33
C LYS A 370 -13.43 27.24 -25.56
N GLU A 371 -14.34 26.59 -26.29
CA GLU A 371 -15.11 25.45 -25.79
C GLU A 371 -14.22 24.33 -25.25
N PHE A 372 -14.46 23.94 -24.01
CA PHE A 372 -14.16 22.61 -23.51
C PHE A 372 -15.22 22.17 -22.50
N VAL A 373 -15.95 21.12 -22.84
CA VAL A 373 -16.95 20.50 -21.98
C VAL A 373 -16.25 19.47 -21.10
N ASN A 374 -16.25 19.67 -19.78
CA ASN A 374 -15.75 18.71 -18.83
C ASN A 374 -16.90 18.08 -18.05
N PRO A 375 -17.11 16.75 -18.13
CA PRO A 375 -18.11 16.09 -17.29
C PRO A 375 -17.47 15.72 -15.95
N GLY A 376 -17.76 16.53 -14.94
CA GLY A 376 -17.84 16.12 -13.55
C GLY A 376 -16.57 15.66 -12.86
N LEU A 377 -15.97 16.57 -12.11
CA LEU A 377 -15.34 16.37 -10.80
C LEU A 377 -14.91 17.76 -10.28
N SER A 378 -15.81 18.45 -9.60
CA SER A 378 -15.46 19.62 -8.80
C SER A 378 -14.91 19.16 -7.46
N GLU A 379 -13.62 18.89 -7.36
CA GLU A 379 -12.92 19.00 -6.09
C GLU A 379 -12.33 20.41 -6.04
N GLU A 380 -12.87 21.26 -5.16
CA GLU A 380 -12.36 22.61 -4.91
C GLU A 380 -10.89 22.52 -4.50
N ILE A 381 -10.01 23.15 -5.27
CA ILE A 381 -8.63 23.36 -4.84
C ILE A 381 -8.70 24.32 -3.66
N PRO A 382 -8.28 23.94 -2.45
CA PRO A 382 -8.37 24.80 -1.30
C PRO A 382 -7.53 26.05 -1.56
N THR A 383 -8.16 27.22 -1.48
CA THR A 383 -7.40 28.46 -1.36
C THR A 383 -6.55 28.39 -0.10
N LEU A 384 -5.29 28.82 -0.18
CA LEU A 384 -4.43 28.91 1.00
C LEU A 384 -5.17 29.64 2.10
N PRO A 385 -5.24 29.08 3.32
CA PRO A 385 -5.86 29.78 4.41
C PRO A 385 -5.13 31.09 4.65
N LYS A 386 -5.85 32.14 5.02
CA LYS A 386 -5.28 33.45 5.40
C LYS A 386 -4.39 33.32 6.65
N GLU A 387 -4.54 32.24 7.40
CA GLU A 387 -3.80 31.93 8.61
C GLU A 387 -2.63 30.99 8.30
N HIS A 388 -1.58 31.06 9.13
CA HIS A 388 -0.42 30.18 9.02
C HIS A 388 -0.83 28.70 9.16
N VAL A 389 -0.44 27.90 8.16
CA VAL A 389 -0.68 26.44 8.16
C VAL A 389 0.43 25.75 8.94
N HIS A 390 0.08 25.11 10.04
CA HIS A 390 1.04 24.32 10.82
C HIS A 390 1.23 22.93 10.24
N LEU A 391 2.49 22.52 10.07
CA LEU A 391 2.89 21.17 9.69
C LEU A 391 3.05 20.27 10.93
N THR A 392 2.87 18.96 10.75
CA THR A 392 3.21 18.01 11.81
C THR A 392 4.74 17.88 11.96
N ARG A 393 5.17 17.42 13.13
CA ARG A 393 6.59 17.12 13.37
C ARG A 393 7.11 16.04 12.40
N ASP A 394 6.29 15.03 12.09
CA ASP A 394 6.64 13.94 11.20
C ASP A 394 6.84 14.42 9.76
N GLU A 395 6.02 15.38 9.30
CA GLU A 395 6.17 15.98 7.98
C GLU A 395 7.45 16.82 7.88
N LEU A 396 7.72 17.66 8.87
CA LEU A 396 8.95 18.47 8.89
C LEU A 396 10.20 17.57 8.93
N CYS A 397 10.17 16.51 9.73
CA CYS A 397 11.23 15.51 9.77
C CYS A 397 11.34 14.78 8.43
N GLY A 398 10.22 14.33 7.90
CA GLY A 398 10.15 13.61 6.64
C GLY A 398 10.68 14.40 5.45
N ILE A 399 10.25 15.66 5.30
CA ILE A 399 10.78 16.57 4.26
C ILE A 399 12.29 16.72 4.37
N ARG A 400 12.83 16.89 5.58
CA ARG A 400 14.30 16.94 5.80
C ARG A 400 14.97 15.65 5.35
N CYS A 401 14.39 14.49 5.73
CA CYS A 401 14.92 13.19 5.32
C CYS A 401 14.93 13.04 3.79
N ILE A 402 13.84 13.41 3.10
CA ILE A 402 13.75 13.37 1.63
C ILE A 402 14.81 14.28 1.00
N VAL A 403 14.90 15.54 1.44
CA VAL A 403 15.89 16.49 0.90
C VAL A 403 17.32 15.98 1.12
N THR A 404 17.58 15.37 2.28
CA THR A 404 18.90 14.78 2.56
C THR A 404 19.17 13.58 1.69
N TYR A 405 18.20 12.69 1.55
CA TYR A 405 18.27 11.51 0.68
C TYR A 405 18.61 11.89 -0.75
N ILE A 406 17.79 12.75 -1.39
CA ILE A 406 17.97 13.18 -2.79
C ILE A 406 19.33 13.81 -3.01
N LYS A 407 19.86 14.60 -2.08
CA LYS A 407 21.19 15.23 -2.20
C LYS A 407 22.34 14.26 -2.15
N HIS A 408 22.18 13.10 -1.57
CA HIS A 408 23.22 12.08 -1.50
C HIS A 408 23.13 11.06 -2.64
N LEU A 409 22.07 11.11 -3.45
CA LEU A 409 21.97 10.29 -4.64
C LEU A 409 22.95 10.78 -5.75
N PRO A 410 23.57 9.88 -6.50
CA PRO A 410 24.18 10.21 -7.77
C PRO A 410 23.18 10.97 -8.66
N LEU A 411 23.67 11.88 -9.50
CA LEU A 411 22.81 12.74 -10.33
C LEU A 411 21.87 11.92 -11.23
N GLU A 412 22.37 10.81 -11.78
CA GLU A 412 21.64 9.87 -12.62
C GLU A 412 20.53 9.09 -11.87
N GLU A 413 20.69 8.90 -10.57
CA GLU A 413 19.73 8.19 -9.71
C GLU A 413 18.69 9.13 -9.07
N ALA A 414 18.96 10.44 -9.10
CA ALA A 414 18.05 11.42 -8.49
C ALA A 414 16.72 11.53 -9.23
N GLU A 415 16.62 11.04 -10.47
CA GLU A 415 15.40 10.96 -11.29
C GLU A 415 14.58 12.26 -11.27
N VAL A 416 15.27 13.40 -11.48
CA VAL A 416 14.60 14.71 -11.47
C VAL A 416 13.57 14.77 -12.59
N PRO A 417 12.28 15.03 -12.30
CA PRO A 417 11.25 15.12 -13.32
C PRO A 417 11.55 16.23 -14.34
N VAL A 418 11.30 15.97 -15.61
CA VAL A 418 11.42 16.99 -16.68
C VAL A 418 10.51 18.21 -16.39
N LEU A 419 9.41 17.99 -15.72
CA LEU A 419 8.47 19.06 -15.32
C LEU A 419 9.04 19.98 -14.24
N ILE A 420 10.18 19.67 -13.63
CA ILE A 420 10.87 20.51 -12.63
C ILE A 420 12.19 21.00 -13.26
N PRO A 421 12.17 22.09 -14.03
CA PRO A 421 13.33 22.52 -14.80
C PRO A 421 14.47 23.07 -13.93
N ASP A 422 14.16 23.57 -12.73
CA ASP A 422 15.16 24.08 -11.77
C ASP A 422 14.99 23.42 -10.39
N PRO A 423 15.54 22.21 -10.20
CA PRO A 423 15.48 21.51 -8.92
C PRO A 423 16.23 22.25 -7.81
N ALA A 424 17.24 23.06 -8.15
CA ALA A 424 17.99 23.83 -7.16
C ALA A 424 17.13 24.95 -6.57
N ALA A 425 16.37 25.65 -7.41
CA ALA A 425 15.40 26.65 -6.95
C ALA A 425 14.30 26.04 -6.08
N LEU A 426 13.80 24.86 -6.43
CA LEU A 426 12.83 24.12 -5.57
C LEU A 426 13.44 23.80 -4.21
N ILE A 427 14.66 23.26 -4.15
CA ILE A 427 15.34 22.96 -2.88
C ILE A 427 15.62 24.23 -2.07
N HIS A 428 15.87 25.35 -2.72
CA HIS A 428 16.04 26.64 -2.02
C HIS A 428 14.71 27.07 -1.37
N SER A 429 13.62 27.07 -2.12
CA SER A 429 12.28 27.40 -1.60
C SER A 429 11.84 26.47 -0.46
N LEU A 430 12.16 25.17 -0.56
CA LEU A 430 11.93 24.23 0.53
C LEU A 430 12.68 24.60 1.81
N ARG A 431 13.93 25.02 1.71
CA ARG A 431 14.71 25.44 2.90
C ARG A 431 14.14 26.68 3.55
N GLU A 432 13.68 27.63 2.77
CA GLU A 432 13.02 28.84 3.29
C GLU A 432 11.70 28.46 3.98
N MET A 433 10.83 27.72 3.31
CA MET A 433 9.60 27.18 3.88
C MET A 433 9.84 26.45 5.20
N MET A 434 10.84 25.54 5.25
CA MET A 434 11.16 24.80 6.49
C MET A 434 11.66 25.69 7.64
N ARG A 435 12.28 26.84 7.35
CA ARG A 435 12.66 27.81 8.39
C ARG A 435 11.42 28.51 8.96
N GLU A 436 10.46 28.87 8.13
CA GLU A 436 9.20 29.50 8.53
C GLU A 436 8.35 28.57 9.40
N HIS A 437 8.38 27.26 9.10
CA HIS A 437 7.62 26.22 9.82
C HIS A 437 8.35 25.60 11.01
N LYS A 438 9.54 26.10 11.38
CA LYS A 438 10.36 25.51 12.45
C LYS A 438 9.67 25.48 13.81
N GLU A 439 8.88 26.51 14.10
CA GLU A 439 8.17 26.69 15.37
C GLU A 439 6.68 26.31 15.28
N ASP A 440 6.32 25.48 14.30
CA ASP A 440 4.96 25.02 14.13
C ASP A 440 4.43 24.27 15.34
N CYS A 441 3.18 24.51 15.67
CA CYS A 441 2.49 23.83 16.76
C CYS A 441 1.85 22.53 16.28
N PRO A 442 2.32 21.34 16.70
CA PRO A 442 1.77 20.06 16.23
C PRO A 442 0.26 19.90 16.51
N LYS A 443 -0.26 20.55 17.57
CA LYS A 443 -1.70 20.50 17.91
C LYS A 443 -2.57 21.30 16.94
N LYS A 444 -1.98 22.23 16.18
CA LYS A 444 -2.67 23.04 15.17
C LYS A 444 -2.42 22.53 13.75
N ALA A 445 -1.64 21.46 13.59
CA ALA A 445 -1.32 20.92 12.29
C ALA A 445 -2.59 20.47 11.54
N VAL A 446 -2.69 20.88 10.29
CA VAL A 446 -3.87 20.66 9.44
C VAL A 446 -3.51 20.14 8.05
N THR A 447 -2.36 19.53 7.93
CA THR A 447 -1.72 19.15 6.67
C THR A 447 -2.61 18.31 5.78
N GLY A 448 -3.23 17.27 6.33
CA GLY A 448 -4.18 16.45 5.59
C GLY A 448 -5.38 17.23 5.03
N LYS A 449 -5.62 18.45 5.53
CA LYS A 449 -6.72 19.30 5.10
C LYS A 449 -6.35 20.23 3.95
N TYR A 450 -5.09 20.63 3.82
CA TYR A 450 -4.67 21.67 2.85
C TYR A 450 -3.62 21.19 1.82
N ILE A 451 -2.72 20.32 2.20
CA ILE A 451 -1.63 19.87 1.31
C ILE A 451 -2.01 18.63 0.55
N LEU A 452 -2.78 17.75 1.18
CA LEU A 452 -3.17 16.45 0.63
C LEU A 452 -4.59 16.42 0.06
N ARG A 453 -5.28 17.54 0.01
CA ARG A 453 -6.61 17.64 -0.62
C ARG A 453 -6.54 18.14 -2.04
#